data_b1636c7a9aa8f9a925ef6ab7c32d00c0
#
_entry.id   b1636c7a9aa8f9a925ef6ab7c32d00c0
#
_cell.length_a   1.000
_cell.length_b   1.000
_cell.length_c   1.000
_cell.angle_alpha   90.00
_cell.angle_beta   90.00
_cell.angle_gamma   90.00
#
_symmetry.space_group_name_H-M   'P 1'
#
loop_
_entity.id
_entity.type
_entity.pdbx_description
1 polymer ?
#
loop_
_entity_poly.entity_id
_entity_poly.type
_entity_poly.pdbx_seq_one_letter_code
_entity_poly.pdbx_strand_id
1 'polypeptide(L)'
;LDYLTANVSYNATYRWDRGATIDGTKLGNTIANQATWNADGRINFETLYNKVPIMRDVTKRFANTRPSNAPPKRARKFERTYRLSPDSSLVIKHNLRNKKVKVTAAKTDGTPVPVRFKAVDQNSVEILTRSDQNLKFTIVEILKEERSLARDIGEYALRFVLSPRVSVRYRNTRSLSLPLFQPNIGNIFGQTHSAGPMAPGLDFAFGFTDQSYVNRALERGWLITDDGQTSPAVWSRGNELNIEVNLELFKGFKVQLTFNRTDNRNSQMQFMYADMPTTYSGSYTKTHCALFTALRSPKADNGYYSKAFADFLGNIPEIRRRVEAQYAGTDYPSTGFLAGSPHAGQPFNPEVGTVGETSSDVLIPAFIAAYTNTPAHKQYLTPFPDFSAVLPNWRITYDGFINLGNMRDIFKTFTITHAYQCTYSVGSYTSYLNWAQADGNLGFTLDELTGMPVPTSPFNISSVAITERFAPLFGVNVTLKNELQLNAEYRDQRTITLNSAAGQVVEAAQKGITLGLGYKIVGFNTVLKMKGSQQGVSNDLTLNADVSFQHNQALIRRIETNYTQPTSGTNTFNINFSASYILSKRLTVAAYFDHQVNSPIVTTSSYPTSSTSYGLSFNLSLAR
;
A
#
# COMPACT_ATOMS: atom_id res chain seq x y z
N LEU A 1 13.41 -7.91 -24.31
CA LEU A 1 12.38 -8.74 -23.67
C LEU A 1 11.11 -7.90 -23.50
N ASP A 2 10.07 -8.19 -24.29
CA ASP A 2 8.80 -7.43 -24.36
C ASP A 2 7.93 -7.51 -23.09
N TYR A 3 8.20 -8.47 -22.21
CA TYR A 3 7.50 -8.68 -20.93
C TYR A 3 8.24 -8.08 -19.72
N LEU A 4 9.50 -7.68 -19.89
CA LEU A 4 10.33 -7.10 -18.85
C LEU A 4 10.83 -5.74 -19.31
N THR A 5 10.54 -4.71 -18.55
CA THR A 5 11.14 -3.38 -18.69
C THR A 5 11.93 -3.09 -17.43
N ALA A 6 13.21 -2.77 -17.58
CA ALA A 6 14.05 -2.35 -16.47
C ALA A 6 14.75 -1.04 -16.84
N ASN A 7 14.75 -0.11 -15.93
CA ASN A 7 15.49 1.15 -16.05
C ASN A 7 16.32 1.34 -14.78
N VAL A 8 17.61 1.57 -14.96
CA VAL A 8 18.51 1.87 -13.85
C VAL A 8 19.15 3.21 -14.15
N SER A 9 19.07 4.12 -13.22
CA SER A 9 19.73 5.42 -13.32
C SER A 9 20.59 5.69 -12.10
N TYR A 10 21.70 6.29 -12.33
CA TYR A 10 22.62 6.78 -11.32
C TYR A 10 22.82 8.27 -11.52
N ASN A 11 22.70 9.02 -10.43
CA ASN A 11 22.96 10.46 -10.41
C ASN A 11 23.85 10.76 -9.22
N ALA A 12 24.93 11.50 -9.45
CA ALA A 12 25.81 11.99 -8.40
C ALA A 12 25.98 13.50 -8.54
N THR A 13 26.00 14.16 -7.41
CA THR A 13 26.32 15.60 -7.30
C THR A 13 27.48 15.78 -6.34
N TYR A 14 28.37 16.66 -6.67
CA TYR A 14 29.47 17.11 -5.83
C TYR A 14 29.38 18.62 -5.66
N ARG A 15 29.56 19.07 -4.44
CA ARG A 15 29.55 20.48 -4.07
C ARG A 15 30.77 20.79 -3.21
N TRP A 16 31.38 21.92 -3.47
CA TRP A 16 32.44 22.49 -2.69
C TRP A 16 32.07 23.92 -2.32
N ASP A 17 32.07 24.24 -1.03
CA ASP A 17 31.79 25.55 -0.49
C ASP A 17 33.05 26.08 0.21
N ARG A 18 33.47 27.26 -0.16
CA ARG A 18 34.60 27.94 0.49
C ARG A 18 34.24 28.35 1.89
N GLY A 19 35.09 28.03 2.86
CA GLY A 19 34.99 28.53 4.23
C GLY A 19 35.18 30.04 4.33
N ALA A 20 34.46 30.66 5.24
CA ALA A 20 34.64 32.08 5.55
C ALA A 20 36.03 32.34 6.19
N THR A 21 36.49 33.59 6.14
CA THR A 21 37.64 34.05 6.92
C THR A 21 37.12 35.01 7.98
N ILE A 22 37.29 34.67 9.25
CA ILE A 22 36.87 35.46 10.40
C ILE A 22 38.13 35.84 11.17
N ASP A 23 38.35 37.14 11.40
CA ASP A 23 39.50 37.68 12.12
C ASP A 23 40.87 37.14 11.64
N GLY A 24 41.01 36.96 10.30
CA GLY A 24 42.24 36.44 9.71
C GLY A 24 42.37 34.91 9.74
N THR A 25 41.53 34.21 10.47
CA THR A 25 41.51 32.74 10.54
C THR A 25 40.63 32.18 9.44
N LYS A 26 41.16 31.32 8.58
CA LYS A 26 40.39 30.60 7.57
C LYS A 26 39.58 29.47 8.24
N LEU A 27 38.29 29.57 8.16
CA LEU A 27 37.45 28.41 8.40
C LEU A 27 37.64 27.39 7.24
N GLY A 28 37.69 26.12 7.56
CA GLY A 28 37.82 25.06 6.53
C GLY A 28 36.68 25.09 5.53
N ASN A 29 36.96 24.64 4.33
CA ASN A 29 35.94 24.48 3.31
C ASN A 29 34.93 23.38 3.69
N THR A 30 33.77 23.36 3.08
CA THR A 30 32.83 22.24 3.19
C THR A 30 32.71 21.54 1.85
N ILE A 31 32.93 20.23 1.82
CA ILE A 31 32.62 19.42 0.65
C ILE A 31 31.42 18.54 0.95
N ALA A 32 30.56 18.39 -0.05
CA ALA A 32 29.39 17.54 0.07
C ALA A 32 29.18 16.76 -1.24
N ASN A 33 28.80 15.52 -1.09
CA ASN A 33 28.34 14.72 -2.23
C ASN A 33 26.97 14.11 -1.94
N GLN A 34 26.27 13.80 -3.00
CA GLN A 34 25.04 13.03 -2.95
C GLN A 34 25.00 12.11 -4.16
N ALA A 35 24.74 10.85 -3.94
CA ALA A 35 24.52 9.86 -5.00
C ALA A 35 23.14 9.21 -4.86
N THR A 36 22.44 9.05 -5.96
CA THR A 36 21.12 8.41 -6.01
C THR A 36 21.11 7.32 -7.08
N TRP A 37 20.83 6.11 -6.66
CA TRP A 37 20.51 4.97 -7.51
C TRP A 37 19.00 4.81 -7.58
N ASN A 38 18.44 4.77 -8.77
CA ASN A 38 17.06 4.38 -9.00
C ASN A 38 17.06 3.14 -9.90
N ALA A 39 16.30 2.13 -9.49
CA ALA A 39 16.06 0.93 -10.27
C ALA A 39 14.56 0.71 -10.36
N ASP A 40 14.00 0.86 -11.54
CA ASP A 40 12.60 0.62 -11.85
C ASP A 40 12.49 -0.63 -12.71
N GLY A 41 11.75 -1.62 -12.24
CA GLY A 41 11.47 -2.86 -12.97
C GLY A 41 9.97 -3.06 -13.15
N ARG A 42 9.55 -3.48 -14.34
CA ARG A 42 8.16 -3.85 -14.61
C ARG A 42 8.12 -5.18 -15.32
N ILE A 43 7.32 -6.10 -14.78
CA ILE A 43 7.09 -7.43 -15.35
C ILE A 43 5.62 -7.53 -15.70
N ASN A 44 5.34 -7.77 -16.98
CA ASN A 44 4.00 -8.04 -17.48
C ASN A 44 3.89 -9.55 -17.76
N PHE A 45 3.34 -10.28 -16.81
CA PHE A 45 3.17 -11.73 -16.93
C PHE A 45 2.21 -12.11 -18.06
N GLU A 46 1.22 -11.28 -18.37
CA GLU A 46 0.32 -11.50 -19.51
C GLU A 46 1.10 -11.57 -20.83
N THR A 47 2.04 -10.64 -21.04
CA THR A 47 2.89 -10.65 -22.24
C THR A 47 3.83 -11.84 -22.26
N LEU A 48 4.40 -12.22 -21.11
CA LEU A 48 5.26 -13.39 -20.97
C LEU A 48 4.52 -14.69 -21.36
N TYR A 49 3.33 -14.87 -20.81
CA TYR A 49 2.55 -16.08 -20.98
C TYR A 49 1.83 -16.16 -22.33
N ASN A 50 1.58 -15.02 -22.99
CA ASN A 50 1.04 -15.01 -24.36
C ASN A 50 1.96 -15.66 -25.39
N LYS A 51 3.23 -15.92 -25.03
CA LYS A 51 4.17 -16.71 -25.82
C LYS A 51 3.84 -18.22 -25.81
N VAL A 52 3.08 -18.67 -24.79
CA VAL A 52 2.62 -20.06 -24.70
C VAL A 52 1.23 -20.17 -25.33
N PRO A 53 1.04 -21.00 -26.38
CA PRO A 53 -0.22 -21.05 -27.15
C PRO A 53 -1.47 -21.27 -26.30
N ILE A 54 -1.44 -22.21 -25.35
CA ILE A 54 -2.57 -22.52 -24.46
C ILE A 54 -2.97 -21.31 -23.63
N MET A 55 -1.97 -20.58 -23.07
CA MET A 55 -2.18 -19.42 -22.22
C MET A 55 -2.67 -18.22 -23.03
N ARG A 56 -2.15 -18.04 -24.24
CA ARG A 56 -2.64 -17.02 -25.20
C ARG A 56 -4.11 -17.20 -25.54
N ASP A 57 -4.57 -18.43 -25.69
CA ASP A 57 -5.98 -18.71 -26.01
C ASP A 57 -6.90 -18.39 -24.82
N VAL A 58 -6.46 -18.65 -23.59
CA VAL A 58 -7.16 -18.22 -22.36
C VAL A 58 -7.26 -16.69 -22.31
N THR A 59 -6.15 -15.98 -22.48
CA THR A 59 -6.13 -14.52 -22.47
C THR A 59 -7.05 -13.91 -23.54
N LYS A 60 -7.03 -14.43 -24.77
CA LYS A 60 -7.92 -13.99 -25.86
C LYS A 60 -9.40 -14.17 -25.54
N ARG A 61 -9.78 -15.23 -24.86
CA ARG A 61 -11.17 -15.46 -24.45
C ARG A 61 -11.67 -14.41 -23.49
N PHE A 62 -10.85 -13.99 -22.54
CA PHE A 62 -11.20 -12.93 -21.57
C PHE A 62 -11.16 -11.51 -22.17
N ALA A 63 -10.30 -11.26 -23.16
CA ALA A 63 -10.25 -9.99 -23.86
C ALA A 63 -11.48 -9.75 -24.78
N ASN A 64 -11.99 -10.80 -25.42
CA ASN A 64 -13.04 -10.72 -26.42
C ASN A 64 -14.46 -10.86 -25.88
N THR A 65 -14.73 -10.72 -24.61
CA THR A 65 -16.10 -10.66 -24.09
C THR A 65 -16.73 -9.27 -24.32
N ARG A 66 -16.76 -8.79 -25.57
CA ARG A 66 -17.85 -7.90 -25.99
C ARG A 66 -19.12 -8.76 -25.97
N PRO A 67 -20.21 -8.36 -25.29
CA PRO A 67 -21.48 -9.03 -25.45
C PRO A 67 -21.82 -8.93 -26.95
N SER A 68 -21.86 -10.07 -27.62
CA SER A 68 -22.45 -10.14 -28.93
C SER A 68 -23.93 -9.84 -28.75
N ASN A 69 -24.40 -8.71 -29.27
CA ASN A 69 -25.84 -8.42 -29.39
C ASN A 69 -26.52 -9.38 -30.42
N ALA A 70 -25.81 -10.39 -30.92
CA ALA A 70 -26.38 -11.41 -31.76
C ALA A 70 -27.24 -12.33 -30.86
N PRO A 71 -28.50 -12.61 -31.25
CA PRO A 71 -29.33 -13.55 -30.54
C PRO A 71 -28.60 -14.91 -30.45
N PRO A 72 -28.82 -15.68 -29.36
CA PRO A 72 -28.14 -16.96 -29.18
C PRO A 72 -28.41 -17.82 -30.42
N LYS A 73 -27.33 -18.29 -31.06
CA LYS A 73 -27.44 -19.16 -32.23
C LYS A 73 -28.24 -20.41 -31.81
N ARG A 74 -29.47 -20.53 -32.30
CA ARG A 74 -30.25 -21.75 -32.10
C ARG A 74 -29.60 -22.87 -32.89
N ALA A 75 -29.42 -24.03 -32.26
CA ALA A 75 -28.91 -25.22 -32.91
C ALA A 75 -29.84 -25.59 -34.07
N ARG A 76 -29.28 -25.72 -35.26
CA ARG A 76 -30.04 -26.15 -36.40
C ARG A 76 -30.38 -27.63 -36.25
N LYS A 77 -31.62 -27.99 -36.63
CA LYS A 77 -32.19 -29.32 -36.47
C LYS A 77 -32.62 -29.83 -37.83
N PHE A 78 -32.32 -31.08 -38.08
CA PHE A 78 -32.82 -31.84 -39.24
C PHE A 78 -33.64 -33.02 -38.74
N GLU A 79 -34.85 -33.19 -39.25
CA GLU A 79 -35.73 -34.30 -38.90
C GLU A 79 -36.27 -34.94 -40.17
N ARG A 80 -36.15 -36.26 -40.26
CA ARG A 80 -36.73 -37.03 -41.34
C ARG A 80 -36.87 -38.52 -40.97
N THR A 81 -37.89 -39.15 -41.49
CA THR A 81 -38.11 -40.61 -41.31
C THR A 81 -37.44 -41.39 -42.46
N TYR A 82 -36.68 -42.42 -42.08
CA TYR A 82 -36.02 -43.34 -43.02
C TYR A 82 -36.28 -44.78 -42.57
N ARG A 83 -36.36 -45.69 -43.56
CA ARG A 83 -36.36 -47.12 -43.30
C ARG A 83 -34.91 -47.59 -43.22
N LEU A 84 -34.56 -48.29 -42.17
CA LEU A 84 -33.29 -49.00 -42.08
C LEU A 84 -33.41 -50.34 -42.82
N SER A 85 -32.30 -50.75 -43.41
CA SER A 85 -32.20 -52.09 -44.04
C SER A 85 -31.27 -52.96 -43.20
N PRO A 86 -31.53 -54.26 -43.06
CA PRO A 86 -30.62 -55.17 -42.39
C PRO A 86 -29.34 -55.42 -43.18
N ASP A 87 -29.31 -55.14 -44.47
CA ASP A 87 -28.22 -55.53 -45.37
C ASP A 87 -27.25 -54.33 -45.70
N SER A 88 -27.68 -53.09 -45.44
CA SER A 88 -26.87 -51.90 -45.82
C SER A 88 -26.87 -50.78 -44.76
N SER A 89 -25.84 -50.00 -44.71
CA SER A 89 -25.77 -48.76 -43.92
C SER A 89 -26.55 -47.65 -44.63
N LEU A 90 -27.17 -46.74 -43.84
CA LEU A 90 -27.93 -45.60 -44.36
C LEU A 90 -27.09 -44.33 -44.23
N VAL A 91 -26.86 -43.62 -45.33
CA VAL A 91 -26.23 -42.28 -45.31
C VAL A 91 -27.32 -41.21 -45.35
N ILE A 92 -27.41 -40.39 -44.30
CA ILE A 92 -28.37 -39.30 -44.19
C ILE A 92 -27.65 -37.98 -44.45
N LYS A 93 -28.09 -37.24 -45.49
CA LYS A 93 -27.66 -35.86 -45.76
C LYS A 93 -28.50 -34.89 -44.93
N HIS A 94 -27.90 -34.28 -43.90
CA HIS A 94 -28.58 -33.35 -43.00
C HIS A 94 -28.32 -31.86 -43.34
N ASN A 95 -27.30 -31.53 -44.14
CA ASN A 95 -26.94 -30.20 -44.62
C ASN A 95 -26.74 -29.12 -43.50
N LEU A 96 -26.36 -29.54 -42.29
CA LEU A 96 -26.14 -28.64 -41.14
C LEU A 96 -24.79 -27.93 -41.19
N ARG A 97 -23.92 -28.26 -42.16
CA ARG A 97 -22.56 -27.71 -42.30
C ARG A 97 -21.72 -27.78 -41.01
N ASN A 98 -21.93 -28.86 -40.23
CA ASN A 98 -21.22 -29.12 -38.99
C ASN A 98 -20.97 -30.63 -38.84
N LYS A 99 -19.70 -31.01 -38.66
CA LYS A 99 -19.31 -32.41 -38.46
C LYS A 99 -19.67 -32.94 -37.06
N LYS A 100 -19.81 -32.03 -36.07
CA LYS A 100 -20.24 -32.39 -34.72
C LYS A 100 -21.75 -32.28 -34.61
N VAL A 101 -22.41 -33.43 -34.67
CA VAL A 101 -23.87 -33.56 -34.58
C VAL A 101 -24.26 -34.60 -33.54
N LYS A 102 -25.43 -34.42 -32.93
CA LYS A 102 -26.10 -35.42 -32.08
C LYS A 102 -27.21 -36.06 -32.93
N VAL A 103 -27.16 -37.36 -33.07
CA VAL A 103 -28.17 -38.12 -33.80
C VAL A 103 -29.01 -38.90 -32.80
N THR A 104 -30.32 -38.76 -32.86
CA THR A 104 -31.31 -39.55 -32.11
C THR A 104 -32.32 -40.13 -33.08
N ALA A 105 -32.83 -41.33 -32.78
CA ALA A 105 -33.86 -41.96 -33.55
C ALA A 105 -35.02 -42.42 -32.66
N ALA A 106 -36.23 -42.32 -33.16
CA ALA A 106 -37.43 -42.82 -32.48
C ALA A 106 -38.32 -43.59 -33.47
N LYS A 107 -39.06 -44.56 -32.96
CA LYS A 107 -40.13 -45.24 -33.73
C LYS A 107 -41.30 -44.30 -34.03
N THR A 108 -42.22 -44.68 -34.85
CA THR A 108 -43.41 -43.89 -35.16
C THR A 108 -44.31 -43.64 -33.94
N ASP A 109 -44.23 -44.47 -32.92
CA ASP A 109 -44.94 -44.33 -31.64
C ASP A 109 -44.18 -43.36 -30.63
N GLY A 110 -43.04 -42.82 -31.03
CA GLY A 110 -42.20 -41.90 -30.17
C GLY A 110 -41.18 -42.61 -29.28
N THR A 111 -41.15 -43.95 -29.29
CA THR A 111 -40.20 -44.73 -28.48
C THR A 111 -38.75 -44.49 -28.94
N PRO A 112 -37.81 -44.05 -28.10
CA PRO A 112 -36.42 -43.81 -28.50
C PRO A 112 -35.71 -45.14 -28.83
N VAL A 113 -34.94 -45.14 -29.92
CA VAL A 113 -34.11 -46.25 -30.35
C VAL A 113 -32.67 -45.89 -30.36
N PRO A 114 -31.79 -46.64 -29.69
CA PRO A 114 -30.35 -46.36 -29.71
C PRO A 114 -29.78 -46.66 -31.11
N VAL A 115 -29.11 -45.67 -31.70
CA VAL A 115 -28.47 -45.82 -33.01
C VAL A 115 -27.00 -45.49 -32.94
N ARG A 116 -26.17 -46.27 -33.64
CA ARG A 116 -24.76 -45.99 -33.87
C ARG A 116 -24.60 -45.25 -35.18
N PHE A 117 -23.84 -44.20 -35.20
CA PHE A 117 -23.58 -43.38 -36.39
C PHE A 117 -22.12 -42.96 -36.49
N LYS A 118 -21.69 -42.64 -37.70
CA LYS A 118 -20.38 -42.04 -37.99
C LYS A 118 -20.59 -40.78 -38.85
N ALA A 119 -19.98 -39.69 -38.51
CA ALA A 119 -19.99 -38.48 -39.33
C ALA A 119 -19.07 -38.70 -40.56
N VAL A 120 -19.63 -38.66 -41.73
CA VAL A 120 -18.91 -38.82 -43.02
C VAL A 120 -18.26 -37.49 -43.38
N ASP A 121 -19.05 -36.43 -43.44
CA ASP A 121 -18.57 -35.06 -43.73
C ASP A 121 -19.36 -34.04 -42.92
N GLN A 122 -19.26 -32.73 -43.26
CA GLN A 122 -19.98 -31.65 -42.58
C GLN A 122 -21.50 -31.64 -42.80
N ASN A 123 -21.98 -32.41 -43.75
CA ASN A 123 -23.38 -32.43 -44.20
C ASN A 123 -24.01 -33.81 -44.15
N SER A 124 -23.26 -34.87 -43.87
CA SER A 124 -23.73 -36.26 -43.96
C SER A 124 -23.28 -37.11 -42.77
N VAL A 125 -24.17 -37.97 -42.29
CA VAL A 125 -23.88 -39.00 -41.29
C VAL A 125 -24.28 -40.36 -41.82
N GLU A 126 -23.48 -41.39 -41.56
CA GLU A 126 -23.73 -42.76 -41.85
C GLU A 126 -24.29 -43.44 -40.59
N ILE A 127 -25.48 -44.07 -40.72
CA ILE A 127 -26.11 -44.83 -39.65
C ILE A 127 -25.62 -46.28 -39.75
N LEU A 128 -24.92 -46.71 -38.72
CA LEU A 128 -24.29 -48.03 -38.65
C LEU A 128 -25.24 -49.12 -38.06
N THR A 129 -26.32 -48.65 -37.42
CA THR A 129 -27.33 -49.59 -36.87
C THR A 129 -28.15 -50.16 -37.96
N ARG A 130 -28.20 -51.48 -38.05
CA ARG A 130 -28.96 -52.25 -39.06
C ARG A 130 -30.26 -52.82 -38.44
N SER A 131 -31.39 -52.59 -39.08
CA SER A 131 -32.71 -53.04 -38.59
C SER A 131 -33.71 -52.87 -39.70
N ASP A 132 -34.73 -53.67 -39.72
CA ASP A 132 -35.86 -53.49 -40.68
C ASP A 132 -37.00 -52.73 -40.00
N GLN A 133 -36.79 -51.46 -39.77
CA GLN A 133 -37.74 -50.57 -39.08
C GLN A 133 -37.74 -49.17 -39.70
N ASN A 134 -38.91 -48.52 -39.69
CA ASN A 134 -39.05 -47.12 -40.02
C ASN A 134 -38.72 -46.26 -38.74
N LEU A 135 -37.67 -45.44 -38.79
CA LEU A 135 -37.27 -44.61 -37.68
C LEU A 135 -37.27 -43.16 -38.10
N LYS A 136 -37.74 -42.27 -37.20
CA LYS A 136 -37.63 -40.85 -37.33
C LYS A 136 -36.29 -40.45 -36.76
N PHE A 137 -35.39 -39.95 -37.60
CA PHE A 137 -34.09 -39.43 -37.20
C PHE A 137 -34.16 -37.92 -36.90
N THR A 138 -33.61 -37.52 -35.79
CA THR A 138 -33.41 -36.13 -35.40
C THR A 138 -31.90 -35.87 -35.27
N ILE A 139 -31.38 -35.05 -36.15
CA ILE A 139 -29.97 -34.66 -36.18
C ILE A 139 -29.88 -33.18 -35.77
N VAL A 140 -29.18 -32.90 -34.66
CA VAL A 140 -29.02 -31.55 -34.11
C VAL A 140 -27.55 -31.19 -34.14
N GLU A 141 -27.21 -30.01 -34.65
CA GLU A 141 -25.84 -29.55 -34.60
C GLU A 141 -25.41 -29.28 -33.15
N ILE A 142 -24.23 -29.74 -32.77
CA ILE A 142 -23.63 -29.41 -31.49
C ILE A 142 -22.95 -28.06 -31.66
N LEU A 143 -23.60 -27.02 -31.16
CA LEU A 143 -23.01 -25.67 -31.04
C LEU A 143 -22.03 -25.71 -29.90
N LYS A 144 -20.73 -25.68 -30.18
CA LYS A 144 -19.62 -25.67 -29.21
C LYS A 144 -19.93 -26.17 -27.79
N GLU A 145 -19.09 -27.08 -27.33
CA GLU A 145 -19.13 -27.75 -26.02
C GLU A 145 -19.75 -26.90 -24.90
N GLU A 146 -20.78 -27.45 -24.23
CA GLU A 146 -21.15 -26.99 -22.88
C GLU A 146 -19.89 -27.06 -22.02
N ARG A 147 -19.40 -25.90 -21.60
CA ARG A 147 -18.21 -25.80 -20.77
C ARG A 147 -18.48 -26.50 -19.45
N SER A 148 -17.59 -27.37 -19.01
CA SER A 148 -17.66 -27.92 -17.67
C SER A 148 -17.28 -26.81 -16.67
N LEU A 149 -18.00 -26.71 -15.57
CA LEU A 149 -17.74 -25.76 -14.47
C LEU A 149 -16.27 -25.85 -13.97
N ALA A 150 -15.73 -27.09 -13.95
CA ALA A 150 -14.34 -27.35 -13.57
C ALA A 150 -13.33 -26.70 -14.54
N ARG A 151 -13.62 -26.67 -15.83
CA ARG A 151 -12.76 -26.02 -16.84
C ARG A 151 -12.80 -24.50 -16.70
N ASP A 152 -13.99 -23.94 -16.44
CA ASP A 152 -14.13 -22.49 -16.22
C ASP A 152 -13.39 -22.06 -14.95
N ILE A 153 -13.51 -22.81 -13.86
CA ILE A 153 -12.74 -22.56 -12.61
C ILE A 153 -11.23 -22.66 -12.88
N GLY A 154 -10.78 -23.68 -13.63
CA GLY A 154 -9.39 -23.86 -14.01
C GLY A 154 -8.86 -22.70 -14.86
N GLU A 155 -9.64 -22.19 -15.82
CA GLU A 155 -9.29 -21.03 -16.65
C GLU A 155 -9.25 -19.73 -15.82
N TYR A 156 -10.14 -19.54 -14.83
CA TYR A 156 -10.09 -18.42 -13.89
C TYR A 156 -8.87 -18.50 -12.96
N ALA A 157 -8.56 -19.68 -12.41
CA ALA A 157 -7.38 -19.89 -11.60
C ALA A 157 -6.08 -19.62 -12.39
N LEU A 158 -6.03 -20.08 -13.65
CA LEU A 158 -4.91 -19.82 -14.55
C LEU A 158 -4.77 -18.31 -14.83
N ARG A 159 -5.87 -17.61 -15.05
CA ARG A 159 -5.85 -16.16 -15.25
C ARG A 159 -5.32 -15.42 -14.02
N PHE A 160 -5.64 -15.85 -12.81
CA PHE A 160 -5.08 -15.26 -11.58
C PHE A 160 -3.54 -15.30 -11.60
N VAL A 161 -2.96 -16.41 -12.07
CA VAL A 161 -1.50 -16.57 -12.18
C VAL A 161 -0.92 -15.78 -13.37
N LEU A 162 -1.72 -15.56 -14.43
CA LEU A 162 -1.28 -14.99 -15.71
C LEU A 162 -1.44 -13.47 -15.79
N SER A 163 -2.34 -12.87 -14.99
CA SER A 163 -2.68 -11.45 -15.11
C SER A 163 -1.82 -10.47 -14.31
N PRO A 164 -0.91 -10.88 -13.40
CA PRO A 164 -0.16 -9.94 -12.60
C PRO A 164 0.71 -9.01 -13.45
N ARG A 165 0.62 -7.72 -13.16
CA ARG A 165 1.59 -6.72 -13.59
C ARG A 165 2.31 -6.26 -12.35
N VAL A 166 3.58 -6.63 -12.25
CA VAL A 166 4.43 -6.32 -11.10
C VAL A 166 5.33 -5.16 -11.47
N SER A 167 5.31 -4.10 -10.67
CA SER A 167 6.29 -3.03 -10.73
C SER A 167 7.06 -2.97 -9.41
N VAL A 168 8.38 -2.89 -9.53
CA VAL A 168 9.29 -2.74 -8.40
C VAL A 168 10.09 -1.47 -8.63
N ARG A 169 10.05 -0.58 -7.66
CA ARG A 169 10.88 0.62 -7.63
C ARG A 169 11.77 0.56 -6.41
N TYR A 170 13.05 0.66 -6.62
CA TYR A 170 14.05 0.78 -5.58
C TYR A 170 14.83 2.07 -5.76
N ARG A 171 14.94 2.85 -4.69
CA ARG A 171 15.76 4.05 -4.64
C ARG A 171 16.70 3.97 -3.45
N ASN A 172 17.98 4.18 -3.71
CA ASN A 172 19.01 4.33 -2.69
C ASN A 172 19.67 5.69 -2.85
N THR A 173 19.57 6.53 -1.84
CA THR A 173 20.25 7.84 -1.78
C THR A 173 21.30 7.78 -0.69
N ARG A 174 22.49 8.26 -1.00
CA ARG A 174 23.59 8.42 -0.05
C ARG A 174 24.14 9.84 -0.16
N SER A 175 24.49 10.43 0.96
CA SER A 175 25.15 11.71 0.97
C SER A 175 26.18 11.78 2.09
N LEU A 176 27.26 12.50 1.86
CA LEU A 176 28.28 12.83 2.84
C LEU A 176 28.55 14.33 2.77
N SER A 177 28.42 15.01 3.90
CA SER A 177 28.84 16.40 4.09
C SER A 177 30.03 16.42 5.05
N LEU A 178 31.13 16.94 4.58
CA LEU A 178 32.39 16.96 5.31
C LEU A 178 32.88 18.40 5.43
N PRO A 179 32.70 19.03 6.59
CA PRO A 179 33.20 20.36 6.89
C PRO A 179 34.72 20.32 7.20
N LEU A 180 35.31 21.48 7.38
CA LEU A 180 36.71 21.68 7.77
C LEU A 180 37.72 21.08 6.77
N PHE A 181 37.35 20.97 5.51
CA PHE A 181 38.20 20.44 4.44
C PHE A 181 39.23 21.51 4.02
N GLN A 182 40.50 21.17 4.08
CA GLN A 182 41.60 22.13 3.81
C GLN A 182 41.84 22.37 2.31
N PRO A 183 41.90 21.35 1.45
CA PRO A 183 42.23 21.54 0.04
C PRO A 183 41.23 22.45 -0.67
N ASN A 184 41.74 23.33 -1.55
CA ASN A 184 40.93 24.19 -2.38
C ASN A 184 40.37 23.36 -3.56
N ILE A 185 39.37 23.96 -4.27
CA ILE A 185 38.83 23.39 -5.49
C ILE A 185 39.93 23.31 -6.57
N GLY A 186 40.02 22.21 -7.23
CA GLY A 186 41.02 21.94 -8.28
C GLY A 186 40.46 21.96 -9.70
N ASN A 187 40.57 20.85 -10.39
CA ASN A 187 40.13 20.71 -11.80
C ASN A 187 38.60 20.65 -11.93
N ILE A 188 38.12 20.41 -13.15
CA ILE A 188 36.69 20.30 -13.47
C ILE A 188 35.93 19.23 -12.63
N PHE A 189 36.63 18.21 -12.13
CA PHE A 189 36.09 17.22 -11.21
C PHE A 189 36.31 17.59 -9.74
N GLY A 190 36.69 18.82 -9.44
CA GLY A 190 36.96 19.31 -8.09
C GLY A 190 38.23 18.75 -7.44
N GLN A 191 39.12 18.09 -8.20
CA GLN A 191 40.30 17.39 -7.69
C GLN A 191 41.52 18.28 -7.67
N THR A 192 42.28 18.24 -6.58
CA THR A 192 43.56 18.96 -6.44
C THR A 192 44.67 18.01 -5.96
N HIS A 193 45.91 18.33 -6.35
CA HIS A 193 47.11 17.62 -5.91
C HIS A 193 47.93 18.43 -4.89
N SER A 194 47.44 19.61 -4.49
CA SER A 194 48.15 20.50 -3.60
C SER A 194 48.39 19.96 -2.19
N ALA A 195 47.66 18.92 -1.78
CA ALA A 195 47.75 18.25 -0.50
C ALA A 195 48.15 16.76 -0.61
N GLY A 196 49.06 16.42 -1.53
CA GLY A 196 49.50 15.06 -1.75
C GLY A 196 48.65 14.29 -2.72
N PRO A 197 48.05 13.11 -2.36
CA PRO A 197 47.16 12.35 -3.24
C PRO A 197 45.97 13.21 -3.69
N MET A 198 45.41 12.89 -4.86
CA MET A 198 44.29 13.59 -5.43
C MET A 198 43.13 13.74 -4.41
N ALA A 199 42.85 14.97 -4.01
CA ALA A 199 41.83 15.34 -3.00
C ALA A 199 40.66 16.05 -3.66
N PRO A 200 39.39 15.73 -3.33
CA PRO A 200 38.90 14.74 -2.36
C PRO A 200 38.89 13.28 -2.86
N GLY A 201 39.28 13.00 -4.09
CA GLY A 201 39.21 11.72 -4.73
C GLY A 201 37.99 11.57 -5.64
N LEU A 202 38.11 10.78 -6.72
CA LEU A 202 37.00 10.54 -7.65
C LEU A 202 35.85 9.77 -6.99
N ASP A 203 36.15 8.92 -6.01
CA ASP A 203 35.15 8.23 -5.21
C ASP A 203 34.21 9.23 -4.50
N PHE A 204 34.76 10.32 -3.96
CA PHE A 204 33.95 11.39 -3.40
C PHE A 204 33.14 12.15 -4.46
N ALA A 205 33.78 12.54 -5.56
CA ALA A 205 33.12 13.28 -6.62
C ALA A 205 31.96 12.50 -7.26
N PHE A 206 32.09 11.18 -7.37
CA PHE A 206 31.03 10.30 -7.89
C PHE A 206 30.14 9.71 -6.79
N GLY A 207 30.30 10.09 -5.52
CA GLY A 207 29.41 9.68 -4.43
C GLY A 207 29.54 8.20 -4.01
N PHE A 208 30.70 7.57 -4.28
CA PHE A 208 31.02 6.22 -3.81
C PHE A 208 31.70 6.22 -2.44
N THR A 209 31.17 7.05 -1.53
CA THR A 209 31.72 7.23 -0.18
C THR A 209 30.81 6.63 0.88
N ASP A 210 31.44 6.17 1.95
CA ASP A 210 30.80 5.72 3.19
C ASP A 210 31.39 6.45 4.41
N GLN A 211 31.01 6.02 5.62
CA GLN A 211 31.54 6.61 6.86
C GLN A 211 33.08 6.51 6.97
N SER A 212 33.72 5.48 6.40
CA SER A 212 35.16 5.28 6.46
C SER A 212 35.94 6.35 5.71
N TYR A 213 35.27 7.10 4.81
CA TYR A 213 35.90 8.21 4.09
C TYR A 213 36.40 9.32 5.03
N VAL A 214 35.68 9.57 6.12
CA VAL A 214 36.08 10.60 7.11
C VAL A 214 37.43 10.25 7.74
N ASN A 215 37.60 8.97 8.13
CA ASN A 215 38.87 8.50 8.70
C ASN A 215 40.02 8.60 7.68
N ARG A 216 39.76 8.23 6.41
CA ARG A 216 40.75 8.41 5.33
C ARG A 216 41.14 9.87 5.11
N ALA A 217 40.18 10.79 5.20
CA ALA A 217 40.46 12.22 5.05
C ALA A 217 41.29 12.76 6.21
N LEU A 218 41.05 12.26 7.44
CA LEU A 218 41.88 12.56 8.62
C LEU A 218 43.31 12.05 8.46
N GLU A 219 43.49 10.77 8.12
CA GLU A 219 44.79 10.13 7.91
C GLU A 219 45.64 10.84 6.83
N ARG A 220 44.97 11.42 5.82
CA ARG A 220 45.59 12.16 4.74
C ARG A 220 45.85 13.64 5.08
N GLY A 221 45.46 14.09 6.27
CA GLY A 221 45.62 15.48 6.68
C GLY A 221 44.78 16.48 5.89
N TRP A 222 43.65 16.03 5.33
CA TRP A 222 42.76 16.90 4.56
C TRP A 222 41.78 17.69 5.41
N LEU A 223 41.70 17.42 6.70
CA LEU A 223 40.78 18.06 7.62
C LEU A 223 41.52 18.95 8.63
N ILE A 224 40.89 20.07 9.01
CA ILE A 224 41.34 20.92 10.09
C ILE A 224 40.90 20.27 11.40
N THR A 225 41.84 20.09 12.34
CA THR A 225 41.60 19.46 13.65
C THR A 225 41.89 20.39 14.82
N ASP A 226 41.81 21.72 14.61
CA ASP A 226 42.06 22.71 15.65
C ASP A 226 40.84 22.83 16.59
N ASP A 227 41.10 22.98 17.89
CA ASP A 227 40.10 22.99 18.99
C ASP A 227 39.02 24.07 18.91
N GLY A 228 39.14 25.03 18.00
CA GLY A 228 38.20 26.15 17.85
C GLY A 228 36.98 25.88 16.96
N GLN A 229 36.91 24.73 16.29
CA GLN A 229 35.86 24.42 15.31
C GLN A 229 35.21 23.05 15.56
N THR A 230 33.91 23.02 15.72
CA THR A 230 33.16 21.81 16.16
C THR A 230 32.08 21.34 15.18
N SER A 231 32.31 21.50 13.89
CA SER A 231 31.32 21.04 12.89
C SER A 231 31.45 19.54 12.60
N PRO A 232 30.42 18.72 12.80
CA PRO A 232 30.49 17.30 12.53
C PRO A 232 30.46 16.96 11.03
N ALA A 233 31.08 15.84 10.66
CA ALA A 233 30.81 15.20 9.41
C ALA A 233 29.44 14.52 9.47
N VAL A 234 28.59 14.72 8.45
CA VAL A 234 27.23 14.15 8.38
C VAL A 234 27.14 13.20 7.20
N TRP A 235 26.84 11.95 7.50
CA TRP A 235 26.55 10.94 6.49
C TRP A 235 25.08 10.55 6.58
N SER A 236 24.41 10.45 5.41
CA SER A 236 23.01 10.05 5.31
C SER A 236 22.81 8.95 4.28
N ARG A 237 21.90 8.05 4.59
CA ARG A 237 21.47 6.98 3.67
C ARG A 237 19.97 6.82 3.73
N GLY A 238 19.31 6.91 2.57
CA GLY A 238 17.89 6.61 2.40
C GLY A 238 17.71 5.39 1.49
N ASN A 239 16.89 4.43 1.91
CA ASN A 239 16.47 3.29 1.10
C ASN A 239 14.95 3.30 0.99
N GLU A 240 14.45 3.35 -0.23
CA GLU A 240 13.02 3.28 -0.52
C GLU A 240 12.76 2.08 -1.42
N LEU A 241 11.84 1.22 -1.05
CA LEU A 241 11.37 0.11 -1.86
C LEU A 241 9.85 0.19 -1.96
N ASN A 242 9.36 0.23 -3.20
CA ASN A 242 7.95 0.18 -3.53
C ASN A 242 7.70 -0.99 -4.47
N ILE A 243 6.78 -1.87 -4.09
CA ILE A 243 6.33 -2.98 -4.94
C ILE A 243 4.83 -2.82 -5.13
N GLU A 244 4.40 -2.82 -6.37
CA GLU A 244 3.02 -2.74 -6.77
C GLU A 244 2.67 -3.92 -7.67
N VAL A 245 1.57 -4.60 -7.36
CA VAL A 245 1.05 -5.72 -8.13
C VAL A 245 -0.39 -5.41 -8.51
N ASN A 246 -0.66 -5.31 -9.79
CA ASN A 246 -1.99 -5.11 -10.33
C ASN A 246 -2.51 -6.41 -10.94
N LEU A 247 -3.69 -6.84 -10.49
CA LEU A 247 -4.36 -8.07 -10.88
C LEU A 247 -5.74 -7.74 -11.45
N GLU A 248 -6.14 -8.39 -12.51
CA GLU A 248 -7.53 -8.41 -12.97
C GLU A 248 -8.01 -9.86 -13.02
N LEU A 249 -8.68 -10.29 -11.93
CA LEU A 249 -9.09 -11.68 -11.75
C LEU A 249 -10.16 -12.11 -12.76
N PHE A 250 -11.11 -11.24 -12.98
CA PHE A 250 -12.14 -11.35 -14.01
C PHE A 250 -12.55 -9.95 -14.46
N LYS A 251 -13.30 -9.86 -15.53
CA LYS A 251 -13.65 -8.57 -16.15
C LYS A 251 -14.29 -7.62 -15.15
N GLY A 252 -13.61 -6.51 -14.91
CA GLY A 252 -14.04 -5.46 -13.98
C GLY A 252 -13.67 -5.72 -12.52
N PHE A 253 -13.08 -6.86 -12.15
CA PHE A 253 -12.59 -7.10 -10.79
C PHE A 253 -11.08 -6.88 -10.73
N LYS A 254 -10.70 -5.72 -10.25
CA LYS A 254 -9.31 -5.26 -10.16
C LYS A 254 -8.84 -5.30 -8.72
N VAL A 255 -7.67 -5.86 -8.51
CA VAL A 255 -6.99 -5.88 -7.22
C VAL A 255 -5.62 -5.25 -7.40
N GLN A 256 -5.34 -4.23 -6.63
CA GLN A 256 -4.03 -3.61 -6.51
C GLN A 256 -3.46 -3.96 -5.16
N LEU A 257 -2.26 -4.55 -5.15
CA LEU A 257 -1.50 -4.83 -3.93
C LEU A 257 -0.30 -3.89 -3.90
N THR A 258 -0.02 -3.29 -2.74
CA THR A 258 1.12 -2.38 -2.58
C THR A 258 1.93 -2.74 -1.35
N PHE A 259 3.23 -2.70 -1.50
CA PHE A 259 4.17 -2.84 -0.41
C PHE A 259 5.19 -1.70 -0.47
N ASN A 260 5.37 -0.99 0.64
CA ASN A 260 6.31 0.12 0.77
C ASN A 260 7.22 -0.10 1.97
N ARG A 261 8.51 0.22 1.80
CA ARG A 261 9.47 0.30 2.89
C ARG A 261 10.37 1.51 2.67
N THR A 262 10.56 2.29 3.73
CA THR A 262 11.50 3.41 3.77
C THR A 262 12.38 3.26 5.00
N ASP A 263 13.69 3.34 4.83
CA ASP A 263 14.70 3.26 5.90
C ASP A 263 15.68 4.41 5.69
N ASN A 264 15.59 5.43 6.55
CA ASN A 264 16.47 6.59 6.54
C ASN A 264 17.38 6.53 7.76
N ARG A 265 18.67 6.65 7.52
CA ARG A 265 19.71 6.66 8.56
C ARG A 265 20.65 7.83 8.35
N ASN A 266 20.93 8.54 9.43
CA ASN A 266 21.89 9.61 9.48
C ASN A 266 22.93 9.28 10.56
N SER A 267 24.18 9.65 10.33
CA SER A 267 25.23 9.63 11.34
C SER A 267 25.97 10.95 11.37
N GLN A 268 26.37 11.37 12.55
CA GLN A 268 27.15 12.55 12.78
C GLN A 268 28.42 12.14 13.54
N MET A 269 29.58 12.45 12.98
CA MET A 269 30.87 12.13 13.53
C MET A 269 31.60 13.42 13.89
N GLN A 270 31.93 13.60 15.17
CA GLN A 270 32.77 14.66 15.69
C GLN A 270 34.24 14.23 15.58
N PHE A 271 34.81 14.30 14.38
CA PHE A 271 36.15 13.78 14.08
C PHE A 271 37.29 14.60 14.71
N MET A 272 36.97 15.74 15.33
CA MET A 272 37.93 16.56 16.04
C MET A 272 38.38 15.97 17.39
N TYR A 273 37.56 15.11 17.98
CA TYR A 273 37.78 14.55 19.31
C TYR A 273 37.80 13.03 19.20
N ALA A 274 38.94 12.41 19.54
CA ALA A 274 39.17 10.97 19.35
C ALA A 274 38.16 10.09 20.12
N ASP A 275 37.65 10.57 21.24
CA ASP A 275 36.76 9.78 22.12
C ASP A 275 35.24 10.12 21.97
N MET A 276 34.92 11.04 21.05
CA MET A 276 33.52 11.39 20.82
C MET A 276 32.80 10.33 20.03
N PRO A 277 31.69 9.76 20.54
CA PRO A 277 30.96 8.74 19.84
C PRO A 277 30.27 9.31 18.59
N THR A 278 30.22 8.50 17.53
CA THR A 278 29.37 8.79 16.39
C THR A 278 27.90 8.64 16.81
N THR A 279 27.13 9.69 16.60
CA THR A 279 25.68 9.65 16.88
C THR A 279 24.91 9.20 15.63
N TYR A 280 23.94 8.33 15.84
CA TYR A 280 23.06 7.83 14.78
C TYR A 280 21.64 8.32 15.03
N SER A 281 20.94 8.64 13.95
CA SER A 281 19.52 8.96 13.97
C SER A 281 18.85 8.46 12.71
N GLY A 282 17.54 8.34 12.72
CA GLY A 282 16.83 7.90 11.53
C GLY A 282 15.35 7.74 11.73
N SER A 283 14.72 7.22 10.69
CA SER A 283 13.31 6.85 10.67
C SER A 283 13.13 5.59 9.86
N TYR A 284 12.11 4.82 10.21
CA TYR A 284 11.79 3.58 9.53
C TYR A 284 10.28 3.47 9.33
N THR A 285 9.86 3.09 8.14
CA THR A 285 8.46 2.88 7.81
C THR A 285 8.32 1.69 6.88
N LYS A 286 7.34 0.85 7.15
CA LYS A 286 7.00 -0.26 6.24
C LYS A 286 5.51 -0.54 6.22
N THR A 287 5.06 -1.14 5.12
CA THR A 287 3.74 -1.79 5.04
C THR A 287 3.63 -2.87 6.10
N HIS A 288 2.50 -2.90 6.78
CA HIS A 288 2.22 -3.77 7.90
C HIS A 288 0.78 -4.32 7.80
N CYS A 289 0.40 -5.23 8.70
CA CYS A 289 -0.97 -5.74 8.78
C CYS A 289 -1.40 -5.89 10.24
N ALA A 290 -2.41 -5.13 10.64
CA ALA A 290 -3.06 -5.21 11.95
C ALA A 290 -4.54 -5.64 11.85
N LEU A 291 -4.94 -6.25 10.72
CA LEU A 291 -6.31 -6.59 10.38
C LEU A 291 -7.02 -7.42 11.45
N PHE A 292 -6.32 -8.34 12.11
CA PHE A 292 -6.88 -9.22 13.15
C PHE A 292 -7.38 -8.48 14.40
N THR A 293 -6.89 -7.26 14.63
CA THR A 293 -7.33 -6.37 15.72
C THR A 293 -8.16 -5.19 15.23
N ALA A 294 -8.36 -5.07 13.91
CA ALA A 294 -9.15 -4.04 13.27
C ALA A 294 -10.65 -4.09 13.63
N LEU A 295 -11.37 -3.03 13.31
CA LEU A 295 -12.83 -2.89 13.43
C LEU A 295 -13.37 -3.12 14.85
N ARG A 296 -12.51 -3.20 15.85
CA ARG A 296 -12.86 -3.27 17.27
C ARG A 296 -12.89 -1.85 17.82
N SER A 297 -14.05 -1.37 18.25
CA SER A 297 -14.19 -0.05 18.85
C SER A 297 -14.32 -0.19 20.35
N PRO A 298 -13.40 0.36 21.13
CA PRO A 298 -13.56 0.48 22.56
C PRO A 298 -14.78 1.35 22.89
N LYS A 299 -15.60 0.93 23.83
CA LYS A 299 -16.83 1.64 24.22
C LYS A 299 -16.75 2.12 25.66
N ALA A 300 -17.45 3.22 25.94
CA ALA A 300 -17.47 3.80 27.28
C ALA A 300 -18.14 2.87 28.32
N ASP A 301 -19.15 2.09 27.92
CA ASP A 301 -19.89 1.15 28.76
C ASP A 301 -19.02 0.00 29.33
N ASN A 302 -17.91 -0.33 28.66
CA ASN A 302 -16.93 -1.33 29.12
C ASN A 302 -15.59 -0.72 29.57
N GLY A 303 -15.58 0.59 29.95
CA GLY A 303 -14.37 1.29 30.37
C GLY A 303 -13.32 1.41 29.27
N TYR A 304 -13.72 1.43 28.01
CA TYR A 304 -12.84 1.46 26.82
C TYR A 304 -11.87 0.27 26.76
N TYR A 305 -12.29 -0.90 27.23
CA TYR A 305 -11.47 -2.11 27.19
C TYR A 305 -11.00 -2.46 25.79
N SER A 306 -9.73 -2.85 25.68
CA SER A 306 -9.12 -3.34 24.46
C SER A 306 -8.39 -4.65 24.72
N LYS A 307 -8.83 -5.74 24.06
CA LYS A 307 -8.13 -7.03 24.13
C LYS A 307 -6.68 -6.91 23.65
N ALA A 308 -6.43 -6.15 22.56
CA ALA A 308 -5.07 -5.97 22.05
C ALA A 308 -4.15 -5.28 23.07
N PHE A 309 -4.67 -4.32 23.84
CA PHE A 309 -3.89 -3.69 24.91
C PHE A 309 -3.66 -4.67 26.09
N ALA A 310 -4.64 -5.47 26.45
CA ALA A 310 -4.45 -6.51 27.47
C ALA A 310 -3.43 -7.57 27.02
N ASP A 311 -3.50 -8.01 25.76
CA ASP A 311 -2.52 -8.94 25.18
C ASP A 311 -1.12 -8.28 25.13
N PHE A 312 -1.01 -6.96 24.87
CA PHE A 312 0.25 -6.23 24.93
C PHE A 312 0.89 -6.30 26.31
N LEU A 313 0.14 -5.98 27.36
CA LEU A 313 0.64 -6.09 28.73
C LEU A 313 1.04 -7.53 29.09
N GLY A 314 0.25 -8.52 28.65
CA GLY A 314 0.54 -9.93 28.86
C GLY A 314 1.78 -10.45 28.11
N ASN A 315 2.17 -9.79 27.00
CA ASN A 315 3.34 -10.16 26.22
C ASN A 315 4.67 -9.64 26.80
N ILE A 316 4.64 -8.60 27.65
CA ILE A 316 5.85 -7.95 28.20
C ILE A 316 6.78 -8.96 28.89
N PRO A 317 6.34 -9.82 29.83
CA PRO A 317 7.23 -10.72 30.53
C PRO A 317 7.93 -11.74 29.60
N GLU A 318 7.22 -12.28 28.61
CA GLU A 318 7.80 -13.24 27.67
C GLU A 318 8.80 -12.58 26.73
N ILE A 319 8.49 -11.39 26.22
CA ILE A 319 9.42 -10.64 25.37
C ILE A 319 10.67 -10.25 26.17
N ARG A 320 10.52 -9.73 27.39
CA ARG A 320 11.65 -9.42 28.27
C ARG A 320 12.57 -10.63 28.47
N ARG A 321 12.01 -11.79 28.83
CA ARG A 321 12.77 -13.04 28.97
C ARG A 321 13.54 -13.40 27.70
N ARG A 322 12.94 -13.20 26.52
CA ARG A 322 13.57 -13.47 25.22
C ARG A 322 14.67 -12.47 24.86
N VAL A 323 14.49 -11.19 25.17
CA VAL A 323 15.52 -10.16 24.99
C VAL A 323 16.71 -10.48 25.88
N GLU A 324 16.47 -10.76 27.16
CA GLU A 324 17.51 -11.11 28.13
C GLU A 324 18.28 -12.39 27.73
N ALA A 325 17.59 -13.39 27.19
CA ALA A 325 18.21 -14.61 26.70
C ALA A 325 19.19 -14.39 25.54
N GLN A 326 19.10 -13.27 24.79
CA GLN A 326 20.07 -12.93 23.75
C GLN A 326 21.44 -12.57 24.34
N TYR A 327 21.48 -12.11 25.58
CA TYR A 327 22.70 -11.71 26.29
C TYR A 327 23.36 -12.89 27.01
N ALA A 328 22.73 -14.06 27.03
CA ALA A 328 23.32 -15.24 27.64
C ALA A 328 24.61 -15.64 26.91
N GLY A 329 25.73 -15.62 27.60
CA GLY A 329 27.05 -15.95 27.03
C GLY A 329 27.78 -14.73 26.40
N THR A 330 27.26 -13.51 26.55
CA THR A 330 28.01 -12.28 26.23
C THR A 330 28.78 -11.79 27.45
N ASP A 331 29.89 -11.09 27.21
CA ASP A 331 30.65 -10.43 28.26
C ASP A 331 30.34 -8.94 28.28
N TYR A 332 30.45 -8.31 29.46
CA TYR A 332 30.41 -6.86 29.57
C TYR A 332 31.61 -6.26 28.82
N PRO A 333 31.40 -5.22 27.99
CA PRO A 333 32.50 -4.57 27.27
C PRO A 333 33.60 -4.07 28.23
N SER A 334 34.85 -4.34 27.85
CA SER A 334 36.03 -3.82 28.54
C SER A 334 36.53 -2.48 27.95
N THR A 335 35.81 -1.91 27.00
CA THR A 335 36.12 -0.67 26.31
C THR A 335 34.98 0.34 26.42
N GLY A 336 35.20 1.57 25.98
CA GLY A 336 34.24 2.66 26.08
C GLY A 336 33.96 3.07 27.52
N PHE A 337 32.78 3.55 27.81
CA PHE A 337 32.42 4.06 29.14
C PHE A 337 32.37 2.96 30.24
N LEU A 338 32.30 1.65 29.85
CA LEU A 338 32.37 0.55 30.80
C LEU A 338 33.80 0.10 31.14
N ALA A 339 34.82 0.62 30.50
CA ALA A 339 36.23 0.23 30.73
C ALA A 339 36.68 0.36 32.20
N GLY A 340 36.11 1.31 32.95
CA GLY A 340 36.34 1.50 34.38
C GLY A 340 35.33 0.80 35.30
N SER A 341 34.39 0.07 34.76
CA SER A 341 33.36 -0.66 35.54
C SER A 341 33.97 -1.89 36.23
N PRO A 342 33.56 -2.22 37.45
CA PRO A 342 33.97 -3.45 38.13
C PRO A 342 33.52 -4.70 37.40
N HIS A 343 32.59 -4.56 36.45
CA HIS A 343 32.03 -5.66 35.64
C HIS A 343 32.74 -5.83 34.28
N ALA A 344 33.63 -4.93 33.87
CA ALA A 344 34.30 -4.93 32.57
C ALA A 344 34.97 -6.29 32.27
N GLY A 345 34.64 -6.89 31.14
CA GLY A 345 35.18 -8.21 30.71
C GLY A 345 34.66 -9.41 31.50
N GLN A 346 33.69 -9.23 32.40
CA GLN A 346 33.02 -10.34 33.09
C GLN A 346 31.81 -10.83 32.28
N PRO A 347 31.43 -12.12 32.42
CA PRO A 347 30.20 -12.63 31.82
C PRO A 347 28.96 -11.86 32.29
N PHE A 348 28.02 -11.67 31.39
CA PHE A 348 26.74 -11.02 31.72
C PHE A 348 26.03 -11.74 32.87
N ASN A 349 25.66 -10.99 33.88
CA ASN A 349 24.90 -11.46 35.03
C ASN A 349 23.60 -10.65 35.20
N PRO A 350 22.41 -11.26 35.02
CA PRO A 350 21.14 -10.56 35.19
C PRO A 350 20.88 -10.04 36.61
N GLU A 351 21.59 -10.51 37.62
CA GLU A 351 21.49 -9.96 38.99
C GLU A 351 22.13 -8.58 39.12
N VAL A 352 23.07 -8.23 38.26
CA VAL A 352 23.74 -6.93 38.25
C VAL A 352 22.86 -5.87 37.57
N GLY A 353 22.29 -6.22 36.43
CA GLY A 353 21.37 -5.35 35.71
C GLY A 353 20.59 -6.16 34.67
N THR A 354 19.28 -6.02 34.71
CA THR A 354 18.38 -6.74 33.79
C THR A 354 17.76 -5.81 32.78
N VAL A 355 17.22 -6.36 31.72
CA VAL A 355 16.40 -5.61 30.76
C VAL A 355 15.16 -5.05 31.46
N GLY A 356 14.97 -3.75 31.43
CA GLY A 356 13.81 -3.09 32.04
C GLY A 356 12.50 -3.47 31.33
N GLU A 357 11.43 -3.66 32.08
CA GLU A 357 10.09 -3.92 31.52
C GLU A 357 9.57 -2.75 30.67
N THR A 358 10.01 -1.56 30.98
CA THR A 358 9.68 -0.31 30.27
C THR A 358 10.67 0.02 29.15
N SER A 359 11.68 -0.82 28.93
CA SER A 359 12.63 -0.65 27.83
C SER A 359 11.93 -0.69 26.47
N SER A 360 12.36 0.18 25.55
CA SER A 360 11.89 0.15 24.15
C SER A 360 12.13 -1.21 23.49
N ASP A 361 13.20 -1.93 23.88
CA ASP A 361 13.55 -3.25 23.36
C ASP A 361 12.55 -4.35 23.76
N VAL A 362 11.79 -4.10 24.84
CA VAL A 362 10.72 -4.98 25.34
C VAL A 362 9.35 -4.51 24.85
N LEU A 363 9.06 -3.22 25.04
CA LEU A 363 7.74 -2.66 24.74
C LEU A 363 7.40 -2.71 23.25
N ILE A 364 8.35 -2.41 22.35
CA ILE A 364 8.08 -2.37 20.93
C ILE A 364 7.72 -3.75 20.36
N PRO A 365 8.51 -4.82 20.58
CA PRO A 365 8.12 -6.15 20.11
C PRO A 365 6.82 -6.67 20.77
N ALA A 366 6.60 -6.39 22.05
CA ALA A 366 5.35 -6.77 22.74
C ALA A 366 4.14 -6.07 22.14
N PHE A 367 4.28 -4.78 21.81
CA PHE A 367 3.26 -3.97 21.13
C PHE A 367 2.94 -4.50 19.72
N ILE A 368 3.97 -4.75 18.91
CA ILE A 368 3.76 -5.31 17.57
C ILE A 368 3.07 -6.66 17.66
N ALA A 369 3.52 -7.57 18.55
CA ALA A 369 2.93 -8.88 18.74
C ALA A 369 1.43 -8.81 19.03
N ALA A 370 1.04 -7.95 19.96
CA ALA A 370 -0.36 -7.81 20.39
C ALA A 370 -1.26 -7.26 19.28
N TYR A 371 -0.82 -6.19 18.60
CA TYR A 371 -1.64 -5.54 17.56
C TYR A 371 -1.64 -6.27 16.22
N THR A 372 -0.70 -7.20 15.98
CA THR A 372 -0.72 -8.12 14.84
C THR A 372 -1.32 -9.49 15.15
N ASN A 373 -1.70 -9.72 16.41
CA ASN A 373 -2.15 -11.02 16.90
C ASN A 373 -1.11 -12.14 16.66
N THR A 374 0.17 -11.79 16.79
CA THR A 374 1.29 -12.72 16.68
C THR A 374 1.66 -13.21 18.07
N PRO A 375 1.84 -14.52 18.29
CA PRO A 375 2.30 -15.02 19.59
C PRO A 375 3.65 -14.43 19.99
N ALA A 376 3.81 -14.00 21.26
CA ALA A 376 5.01 -13.34 21.76
C ALA A 376 6.30 -14.15 21.53
N HIS A 377 6.22 -15.50 21.63
CA HIS A 377 7.36 -16.38 21.40
C HIS A 377 7.84 -16.47 19.93
N LYS A 378 7.00 -16.02 18.96
CA LYS A 378 7.33 -15.98 17.53
C LYS A 378 7.65 -14.58 17.03
N GLN A 379 7.43 -13.54 17.84
CA GLN A 379 7.63 -12.17 17.44
C GLN A 379 9.13 -11.86 17.25
N TYR A 380 9.46 -11.10 16.23
CA TYR A 380 10.80 -10.54 16.05
C TYR A 380 11.09 -9.53 17.16
N LEU A 381 12.31 -9.57 17.71
CA LEU A 381 12.74 -8.67 18.78
C LEU A 381 13.29 -7.33 18.25
N THR A 382 13.63 -7.26 16.96
CA THR A 382 14.08 -6.00 16.36
C THR A 382 12.94 -5.02 16.12
N PRO A 383 13.13 -3.72 16.41
CA PRO A 383 12.16 -2.68 16.06
C PRO A 383 12.13 -2.36 14.56
N PHE A 384 13.07 -2.90 13.76
CA PHE A 384 13.20 -2.72 12.32
C PHE A 384 13.01 -4.05 11.57
N PRO A 385 11.82 -4.67 11.61
CA PRO A 385 11.61 -5.99 11.05
C PRO A 385 11.77 -5.99 9.53
N ASP A 386 12.42 -7.01 9.00
CA ASP A 386 12.63 -7.22 7.57
C ASP A 386 11.33 -7.62 6.82
N PHE A 387 11.50 -8.00 5.56
CA PHE A 387 10.46 -8.27 4.58
C PHE A 387 9.58 -9.50 4.90
N SER A 388 10.00 -10.37 5.80
CA SER A 388 9.35 -11.65 6.06
C SER A 388 7.99 -11.50 6.72
N ALA A 389 6.97 -12.14 6.12
CA ALA A 389 5.61 -12.31 6.64
C ALA A 389 4.74 -11.03 6.72
N VAL A 390 4.67 -10.25 5.65
CA VAL A 390 3.79 -9.08 5.60
C VAL A 390 2.72 -9.26 4.53
N LEU A 391 1.45 -9.14 4.93
CA LEU A 391 0.38 -8.94 3.97
C LEU A 391 0.52 -7.55 3.33
N PRO A 392 0.43 -7.43 2.00
CA PRO A 392 0.47 -6.15 1.33
C PRO A 392 -0.79 -5.32 1.67
N ASN A 393 -0.72 -4.03 1.49
CA ASN A 393 -1.90 -3.19 1.39
C ASN A 393 -2.65 -3.55 0.11
N TRP A 394 -3.98 -3.42 0.11
CA TRP A 394 -4.77 -3.74 -1.08
C TRP A 394 -5.86 -2.72 -1.35
N ARG A 395 -6.20 -2.60 -2.62
CA ARG A 395 -7.40 -1.92 -3.11
C ARG A 395 -8.11 -2.86 -4.07
N ILE A 396 -9.38 -3.09 -3.83
CA ILE A 396 -10.26 -3.91 -4.65
C ILE A 396 -11.29 -2.98 -5.28
N THR A 397 -11.44 -3.06 -6.60
CA THR A 397 -12.45 -2.30 -7.35
C THR A 397 -13.19 -3.25 -8.25
N TYR A 398 -14.53 -3.21 -8.20
CA TYR A 398 -15.39 -4.00 -9.06
C TYR A 398 -16.38 -3.11 -9.81
N ASP A 399 -16.25 -3.07 -11.13
CA ASP A 399 -17.11 -2.32 -12.05
C ASP A 399 -17.93 -3.24 -13.00
N GLY A 400 -17.89 -4.55 -12.74
CA GLY A 400 -18.51 -5.58 -13.58
C GLY A 400 -20.02 -5.73 -13.43
N PHE A 401 -20.66 -5.17 -12.41
CA PHE A 401 -22.11 -5.28 -12.16
C PHE A 401 -22.96 -4.80 -13.33
N ILE A 402 -22.52 -3.77 -14.03
CA ILE A 402 -23.20 -3.23 -15.20
C ILE A 402 -23.39 -4.27 -16.33
N ASN A 403 -22.62 -5.37 -16.31
CA ASN A 403 -22.68 -6.42 -17.31
C ASN A 403 -23.67 -7.52 -16.96
N LEU A 404 -24.33 -7.47 -15.80
CA LEU A 404 -25.28 -8.48 -15.32
C LEU A 404 -26.71 -8.13 -15.72
N GLY A 405 -27.39 -9.01 -16.44
CA GLY A 405 -28.80 -8.86 -16.82
C GLY A 405 -29.12 -7.52 -17.51
N ASN A 406 -30.18 -6.87 -17.06
CA ASN A 406 -30.67 -5.58 -17.60
C ASN A 406 -30.06 -4.35 -16.91
N MET A 407 -28.95 -4.52 -16.11
CA MET A 407 -28.33 -3.41 -15.38
C MET A 407 -27.85 -2.29 -16.30
N ARG A 408 -27.45 -2.60 -17.53
CA ARG A 408 -27.06 -1.59 -18.53
C ARG A 408 -28.19 -0.66 -18.95
N ASP A 409 -29.43 -1.05 -18.76
CA ASP A 409 -30.57 -0.22 -19.13
C ASP A 409 -30.84 0.86 -18.10
N ILE A 410 -30.38 0.68 -16.87
CA ILE A 410 -30.55 1.58 -15.73
C ILE A 410 -29.29 2.36 -15.43
N PHE A 411 -28.15 1.68 -15.37
CA PHE A 411 -26.88 2.25 -14.91
C PHE A 411 -25.94 2.59 -16.08
N LYS A 412 -25.29 3.76 -15.98
CA LYS A 412 -24.17 4.17 -16.83
C LYS A 412 -22.86 3.64 -16.26
N THR A 413 -22.68 3.76 -14.93
CA THR A 413 -21.58 3.17 -14.18
C THR A 413 -22.09 2.62 -12.84
N PHE A 414 -21.48 1.53 -12.38
CA PHE A 414 -21.70 0.96 -11.06
C PHE A 414 -20.37 0.39 -10.57
N THR A 415 -19.78 1.00 -9.55
CA THR A 415 -18.46 0.64 -9.05
C THR A 415 -18.50 0.42 -7.54
N ILE A 416 -17.99 -0.72 -7.09
CA ILE A 416 -17.73 -1.00 -5.68
C ILE A 416 -16.23 -0.91 -5.43
N THR A 417 -15.84 -0.29 -4.32
CA THR A 417 -14.45 -0.14 -3.91
C THR A 417 -14.28 -0.56 -2.46
N HIS A 418 -13.22 -1.31 -2.20
CA HIS A 418 -12.72 -1.62 -0.86
C HIS A 418 -11.22 -1.40 -0.83
N ALA A 419 -10.69 -0.75 0.20
CA ALA A 419 -9.26 -0.53 0.33
C ALA A 419 -8.81 -0.67 1.79
N TYR A 420 -7.72 -1.38 1.99
CA TYR A 420 -7.03 -1.55 3.25
C TYR A 420 -5.58 -1.09 3.14
N GLN A 421 -5.15 -0.27 4.08
CA GLN A 421 -3.78 0.18 4.20
C GLN A 421 -3.36 0.10 5.67
N CYS A 422 -2.21 -0.50 5.92
CA CYS A 422 -1.60 -0.51 7.23
C CYS A 422 -0.10 -0.24 7.12
N THR A 423 0.40 0.58 8.02
CA THR A 423 1.79 1.00 8.05
C THR A 423 2.29 0.94 9.49
N TYR A 424 3.45 0.31 9.70
CA TYR A 424 4.23 0.43 10.92
C TYR A 424 5.34 1.46 10.70
N SER A 425 5.54 2.35 11.67
CA SER A 425 6.56 3.39 11.61
C SER A 425 7.29 3.56 12.94
N VAL A 426 8.62 3.71 12.85
CA VAL A 426 9.47 4.32 13.86
C VAL A 426 9.71 5.75 13.40
N GLY A 427 9.06 6.72 14.06
CA GLY A 427 9.05 8.12 13.60
C GLY A 427 10.45 8.74 13.62
N SER A 428 11.14 8.57 14.73
CA SER A 428 12.54 8.93 14.89
C SER A 428 13.20 8.06 15.96
N TYR A 429 14.48 7.80 15.78
CA TYR A 429 15.33 7.19 16.78
C TYR A 429 16.69 7.90 16.80
N THR A 430 17.37 7.84 17.95
CA THR A 430 18.73 8.33 18.14
C THR A 430 19.57 7.25 18.80
N SER A 431 20.89 7.29 18.61
CA SER A 431 21.77 6.42 19.38
C SER A 431 21.93 6.93 20.82
N TYR A 432 22.14 6.01 21.74
CA TYR A 432 22.63 6.38 23.06
C TYR A 432 24.08 6.89 22.94
N LEU A 433 24.43 7.95 23.68
CA LEU A 433 25.79 8.46 23.72
C LEU A 433 26.72 7.58 24.57
N ASN A 434 26.14 6.92 25.57
CA ASN A 434 26.82 6.07 26.54
C ASN A 434 26.50 4.57 26.31
N TRP A 435 26.46 4.15 25.06
CA TRP A 435 26.28 2.74 24.71
C TRP A 435 27.62 2.07 24.40
N ALA A 436 27.88 0.92 25.05
CA ALA A 436 29.04 0.08 24.78
C ALA A 436 28.63 -1.22 24.10
N GLN A 437 29.22 -1.49 22.94
CA GLN A 437 28.96 -2.69 22.16
C GLN A 437 29.60 -3.91 22.82
N ALA A 438 28.86 -5.01 22.96
CA ALA A 438 29.34 -6.32 23.42
C ALA A 438 29.60 -7.24 22.21
N ASP A 439 28.54 -7.70 21.55
CA ASP A 439 28.61 -8.57 20.38
C ASP A 439 27.53 -8.21 19.36
N GLY A 440 27.91 -8.08 18.10
CA GLY A 440 26.98 -7.71 17.03
C GLY A 440 26.23 -6.42 17.32
N ASN A 441 24.92 -6.49 17.49
CA ASN A 441 24.04 -5.37 17.87
C ASN A 441 23.68 -5.38 19.37
N LEU A 442 24.25 -6.28 20.16
CA LEU A 442 24.07 -6.33 21.60
C LEU A 442 25.06 -5.41 22.30
N GLY A 443 24.62 -4.76 23.35
CA GLY A 443 25.44 -3.86 24.13
C GLY A 443 24.75 -3.42 25.40
N PHE A 444 25.38 -2.49 26.09
CA PHE A 444 24.95 -2.03 27.40
C PHE A 444 24.99 -0.51 27.46
N THR A 445 24.08 0.05 28.24
CA THR A 445 24.14 1.41 28.73
C THR A 445 24.24 1.40 30.26
N LEU A 446 24.51 2.54 30.88
CA LEU A 446 24.41 2.68 32.33
C LEU A 446 23.01 3.14 32.72
N ASP A 447 22.46 2.50 33.72
CA ASP A 447 21.30 3.02 34.44
C ASP A 447 21.74 4.28 35.24
N GLU A 448 21.04 5.40 34.99
CA GLU A 448 21.41 6.69 35.57
C GLU A 448 21.29 6.75 37.10
N LEU A 449 20.41 5.90 37.68
CA LEU A 449 20.16 5.89 39.13
C LEU A 449 21.11 4.94 39.86
N THR A 450 21.37 3.77 39.29
CA THR A 450 22.16 2.73 39.95
C THR A 450 23.62 2.69 39.51
N GLY A 451 23.94 3.28 38.34
CA GLY A 451 25.26 3.17 37.71
C GLY A 451 25.60 1.77 37.21
N MET A 452 24.60 0.86 37.17
CA MET A 452 24.81 -0.51 36.73
C MET A 452 24.66 -0.63 35.21
N PRO A 453 25.42 -1.55 34.56
CA PRO A 453 25.27 -1.80 33.13
C PRO A 453 23.95 -2.54 32.86
N VAL A 454 23.13 -1.96 31.99
CA VAL A 454 21.83 -2.50 31.59
C VAL A 454 21.87 -2.91 30.11
N PRO A 455 21.46 -4.13 29.78
CA PRO A 455 21.33 -4.59 28.40
C PRO A 455 20.37 -3.68 27.60
N THR A 456 20.83 -3.18 26.45
CA THR A 456 19.98 -2.38 25.57
C THR A 456 20.51 -2.40 24.13
N SER A 457 19.65 -2.20 23.17
CA SER A 457 20.02 -1.94 21.77
C SER A 457 20.71 -0.56 21.65
N PRO A 458 21.44 -0.32 20.54
CA PRO A 458 22.14 0.96 20.38
C PRO A 458 21.22 2.16 20.19
N PHE A 459 19.92 1.95 19.99
CA PHE A 459 18.98 3.00 19.61
C PHE A 459 17.96 3.31 20.69
N ASN A 460 17.87 4.56 21.05
CA ASN A 460 16.78 5.10 21.87
C ASN A 460 15.59 5.41 20.94
N ILE A 461 14.52 4.63 21.08
CA ILE A 461 13.28 4.79 20.31
C ILE A 461 12.19 5.27 21.26
N SER A 462 11.83 6.53 21.16
CA SER A 462 10.83 7.13 22.04
C SER A 462 9.39 6.74 21.67
N SER A 463 9.12 6.50 20.39
CA SER A 463 7.77 6.13 19.94
C SER A 463 7.75 5.32 18.65
N VAL A 464 6.77 4.45 18.55
CA VAL A 464 6.41 3.73 17.32
C VAL A 464 4.91 3.82 17.09
N ALA A 465 4.48 3.74 15.83
CA ALA A 465 3.06 3.82 15.49
C ALA A 465 2.65 2.75 14.48
N ILE A 466 1.43 2.23 14.66
CA ILE A 466 0.70 1.45 13.66
C ILE A 466 -0.47 2.31 13.18
N THR A 467 -0.45 2.68 11.91
CA THR A 467 -1.56 3.40 11.27
C THR A 467 -2.30 2.45 10.35
N GLU A 468 -3.56 2.25 10.60
CA GLU A 468 -4.45 1.37 9.84
C GLU A 468 -5.63 2.16 9.31
N ARG A 469 -5.96 1.96 8.04
CA ARG A 469 -7.08 2.67 7.42
C ARG A 469 -7.78 1.80 6.38
N PHE A 470 -9.11 1.78 6.49
CA PHE A 470 -10.03 1.35 5.46
C PHE A 470 -10.58 2.61 4.76
N ALA A 471 -10.10 2.90 3.57
CA ALA A 471 -10.46 4.11 2.82
C ALA A 471 -10.78 3.79 1.35
N PRO A 472 -12.00 3.29 1.08
CA PRO A 472 -13.09 2.94 2.00
C PRO A 472 -13.03 1.51 2.53
N LEU A 473 -13.72 1.24 3.67
CA LEU A 473 -14.08 -0.12 4.07
C LEU A 473 -15.12 -0.67 3.08
N PHE A 474 -16.07 0.18 2.69
CA PHE A 474 -17.04 -0.11 1.66
C PHE A 474 -17.43 1.20 0.95
N GLY A 475 -17.26 1.23 -0.36
CA GLY A 475 -17.60 2.38 -1.20
C GLY A 475 -18.41 1.95 -2.41
N VAL A 476 -19.47 2.66 -2.72
CA VAL A 476 -20.32 2.46 -3.90
C VAL A 476 -20.45 3.77 -4.65
N ASN A 477 -20.10 3.75 -5.92
CA ASN A 477 -20.31 4.86 -6.84
C ASN A 477 -21.20 4.41 -7.99
N VAL A 478 -22.31 5.08 -8.17
CA VAL A 478 -23.32 4.77 -9.17
C VAL A 478 -23.63 6.01 -10.00
N THR A 479 -23.67 5.86 -11.31
CA THR A 479 -24.23 6.86 -12.21
C THR A 479 -25.35 6.21 -13.01
N LEU A 480 -26.54 6.77 -12.91
CA LEU A 480 -27.70 6.35 -13.68
C LEU A 480 -27.67 6.97 -15.09
N LYS A 481 -28.46 6.42 -16.02
CA LYS A 481 -28.57 6.96 -17.38
C LYS A 481 -29.16 8.36 -17.45
N ASN A 482 -29.95 8.74 -16.46
CA ASN A 482 -30.51 10.10 -16.31
C ASN A 482 -29.54 11.10 -15.67
N GLU A 483 -28.23 10.77 -15.60
CA GLU A 483 -27.15 11.57 -15.02
C GLU A 483 -27.23 11.75 -13.49
N LEU A 484 -28.12 11.02 -12.80
CA LEU A 484 -28.11 10.96 -11.33
C LEU A 484 -26.90 10.17 -10.86
N GLN A 485 -26.10 10.79 -10.01
CA GLN A 485 -24.92 10.21 -9.39
C GLN A 485 -25.18 9.96 -7.90
N LEU A 486 -24.84 8.78 -7.44
CA LEU A 486 -24.95 8.37 -6.04
C LEU A 486 -23.58 7.88 -5.58
N ASN A 487 -23.13 8.41 -4.46
CA ASN A 487 -21.90 8.00 -3.79
C ASN A 487 -22.25 7.63 -2.34
N ALA A 488 -21.83 6.46 -1.90
CA ALA A 488 -21.91 6.04 -0.51
C ALA A 488 -20.57 5.46 -0.09
N GLU A 489 -19.99 5.98 0.98
CA GLU A 489 -18.68 5.56 1.45
C GLU A 489 -18.65 5.44 2.97
N TYR A 490 -18.12 4.30 3.46
CA TYR A 490 -17.81 4.12 4.87
C TYR A 490 -16.29 3.96 5.04
N ARG A 491 -15.71 4.81 5.90
CA ARG A 491 -14.29 4.82 6.26
C ARG A 491 -14.10 4.47 7.72
N ASP A 492 -13.06 3.70 8.00
CA ASP A 492 -12.61 3.40 9.36
C ASP A 492 -11.08 3.49 9.38
N GLN A 493 -10.54 4.32 10.23
CA GLN A 493 -9.10 4.47 10.39
C GLN A 493 -8.74 4.60 11.86
N ARG A 494 -7.56 4.07 12.21
CA ARG A 494 -6.98 4.24 13.54
C ARG A 494 -5.47 4.38 13.45
N THR A 495 -4.93 5.15 14.37
CA THR A 495 -3.50 5.23 14.64
C THR A 495 -3.27 4.86 16.08
N ILE A 496 -2.40 3.89 16.30
CA ILE A 496 -2.04 3.37 17.62
C ILE A 496 -0.56 3.69 17.80
N THR A 497 -0.24 4.56 18.74
CA THR A 497 1.12 5.02 19.02
C THR A 497 1.54 4.53 20.39
N LEU A 498 2.58 3.69 20.44
CA LEU A 498 3.29 3.39 21.68
C LEU A 498 4.31 4.52 21.92
N ASN A 499 4.18 5.21 23.03
CA ASN A 499 5.17 6.12 23.55
C ASN A 499 5.89 5.42 24.72
N SER A 500 7.07 4.86 24.45
CA SER A 500 7.86 4.10 25.44
C SER A 500 8.38 5.01 26.55
N ALA A 501 8.79 6.23 26.20
CA ALA A 501 9.32 7.20 27.17
C ALA A 501 8.24 7.69 28.17
N ALA A 502 6.97 7.78 27.74
CA ALA A 502 5.86 8.19 28.59
C ALA A 502 5.09 7.00 29.21
N GLY A 503 5.48 5.74 28.94
CA GLY A 503 4.82 4.54 29.44
C GLY A 503 3.34 4.43 29.05
N GLN A 504 2.99 4.81 27.81
CA GLN A 504 1.59 4.87 27.38
C GLN A 504 1.37 4.50 25.91
N VAL A 505 0.17 4.02 25.63
CA VAL A 505 -0.34 3.82 24.27
C VAL A 505 -1.45 4.82 23.99
N VAL A 506 -1.31 5.58 22.91
CA VAL A 506 -2.34 6.50 22.41
C VAL A 506 -3.04 5.86 21.21
N GLU A 507 -4.35 5.72 21.29
CA GLU A 507 -5.18 5.20 20.21
C GLU A 507 -6.12 6.30 19.71
N ALA A 508 -5.89 6.77 18.48
CA ALA A 508 -6.75 7.73 17.80
C ALA A 508 -7.54 6.99 16.70
N ALA A 509 -8.86 7.01 16.78
CA ALA A 509 -9.76 6.37 15.85
C ALA A 509 -10.69 7.39 15.18
N GLN A 510 -10.92 7.21 13.89
CA GLN A 510 -11.87 7.99 13.11
C GLN A 510 -12.73 7.06 12.26
N LYS A 511 -14.04 7.21 12.38
CA LYS A 511 -15.04 6.49 11.59
C LYS A 511 -15.96 7.47 10.91
N GLY A 512 -16.35 7.19 9.69
CA GLY A 512 -17.22 8.11 8.98
C GLY A 512 -18.01 7.45 7.87
N ILE A 513 -19.23 7.94 7.71
CA ILE A 513 -20.12 7.66 6.58
C ILE A 513 -20.27 8.94 5.77
N THR A 514 -20.18 8.83 4.46
CA THR A 514 -20.46 9.93 3.53
C THR A 514 -21.44 9.43 2.48
N LEU A 515 -22.52 10.17 2.30
CA LEU A 515 -23.52 9.94 1.26
C LEU A 515 -23.56 11.17 0.36
N GLY A 516 -23.31 10.99 -0.91
CA GLY A 516 -23.32 12.05 -1.92
C GLY A 516 -24.36 11.78 -2.99
N LEU A 517 -25.04 12.82 -3.41
CA LEU A 517 -25.98 12.83 -4.50
C LEU A 517 -25.62 13.97 -5.46
N GLY A 518 -25.39 13.64 -6.72
CA GLY A 518 -25.17 14.60 -7.80
C GLY A 518 -26.22 14.44 -8.88
N TYR A 519 -26.80 15.52 -9.34
CA TYR A 519 -27.74 15.48 -10.45
C TYR A 519 -27.47 16.59 -11.45
N LYS A 520 -27.26 16.19 -12.70
CA LYS A 520 -27.03 17.11 -13.80
C LYS A 520 -28.27 17.17 -14.69
N ILE A 521 -28.96 18.30 -14.69
CA ILE A 521 -30.10 18.57 -15.56
C ILE A 521 -29.56 19.23 -16.81
N VAL A 522 -29.53 18.48 -17.90
CA VAL A 522 -29.05 18.95 -19.22
C VAL A 522 -30.14 19.79 -19.87
N GLY A 523 -29.78 20.97 -20.34
CA GLY A 523 -30.69 21.83 -21.08
C GLY A 523 -31.79 22.46 -20.21
N PHE A 524 -31.49 22.78 -18.95
CA PHE A 524 -32.42 23.49 -18.07
C PHE A 524 -32.72 24.90 -18.63
N ASN A 525 -34.00 25.15 -18.96
CA ASN A 525 -34.43 26.40 -19.55
C ASN A 525 -34.81 27.39 -18.47
N THR A 526 -34.03 28.46 -18.29
CA THR A 526 -34.42 29.61 -17.49
C THR A 526 -34.98 30.70 -18.38
N VAL A 527 -36.18 31.18 -18.03
CA VAL A 527 -36.79 32.36 -18.68
C VAL A 527 -36.27 33.62 -17.95
N LEU A 528 -35.00 33.95 -18.16
CA LEU A 528 -34.47 35.26 -17.83
C LEU A 528 -34.84 36.22 -18.97
N LYS A 529 -35.92 36.99 -18.82
CA LYS A 529 -36.25 38.09 -19.73
C LYS A 529 -35.22 39.21 -19.56
N MET A 530 -34.10 39.10 -20.27
CA MET A 530 -33.26 40.28 -20.47
C MET A 530 -33.89 41.17 -21.56
N LYS A 531 -34.03 42.48 -21.26
CA LYS A 531 -34.54 43.48 -22.17
C LYS A 531 -33.79 43.41 -23.49
N GLY A 532 -34.45 42.88 -24.54
CA GLY A 532 -33.92 42.90 -25.92
C GLY A 532 -33.63 41.58 -26.61
N SER A 533 -33.76 40.42 -25.94
CA SER A 533 -33.56 39.11 -26.58
C SER A 533 -34.46 38.05 -25.96
N GLN A 534 -35.34 37.45 -26.77
CA GLN A 534 -36.20 36.34 -26.40
C GLN A 534 -35.50 34.96 -26.62
N GLN A 535 -34.20 34.88 -26.58
CA GLN A 535 -33.53 33.58 -26.62
C GLN A 535 -33.43 33.00 -25.23
N GLY A 536 -34.24 31.98 -24.95
CA GLY A 536 -34.11 31.14 -23.77
C GLY A 536 -32.71 30.52 -23.74
N VAL A 537 -31.95 30.75 -22.69
CA VAL A 537 -30.64 30.12 -22.47
C VAL A 537 -30.90 28.72 -21.93
N SER A 538 -30.61 27.71 -22.75
CA SER A 538 -30.66 26.32 -22.36
C SER A 538 -29.24 25.88 -21.95
N ASN A 539 -28.98 25.78 -20.67
CA ASN A 539 -27.68 25.36 -20.14
C ASN A 539 -27.86 24.33 -19.02
N ASP A 540 -26.77 23.73 -18.61
CA ASP A 540 -26.80 22.67 -17.59
C ASP A 540 -26.91 23.25 -16.18
N LEU A 541 -27.81 22.68 -15.38
CA LEU A 541 -27.91 22.88 -13.94
C LEU A 541 -27.32 21.66 -13.23
N THR A 542 -26.30 21.86 -12.41
CA THR A 542 -25.69 20.82 -11.58
C THR A 542 -26.08 21.02 -10.14
N LEU A 543 -26.66 20.00 -9.53
CA LEU A 543 -27.04 19.95 -8.13
C LEU A 543 -26.16 18.90 -7.43
N ASN A 544 -25.56 19.24 -6.28
CA ASN A 544 -24.86 18.32 -5.43
C ASN A 544 -25.38 18.45 -4.00
N ALA A 545 -25.53 17.32 -3.34
CA ALA A 545 -25.89 17.24 -1.93
C ALA A 545 -25.03 16.16 -1.27
N ASP A 546 -24.28 16.52 -0.26
CA ASP A 546 -23.44 15.62 0.51
C ASP A 546 -23.84 15.66 1.98
N VAL A 547 -24.01 14.49 2.57
CA VAL A 547 -24.26 14.31 3.99
C VAL A 547 -23.15 13.44 4.55
N SER A 548 -22.47 13.88 5.59
CA SER A 548 -21.45 13.10 6.26
C SER A 548 -21.63 13.11 7.78
N PHE A 549 -21.36 11.94 8.36
CA PHE A 549 -21.24 11.75 9.79
C PHE A 549 -19.86 11.19 10.10
N GLN A 550 -19.13 11.83 11.02
CA GLN A 550 -17.80 11.41 11.45
C GLN A 550 -17.75 11.31 12.97
N HIS A 551 -17.17 10.24 13.46
CA HIS A 551 -16.87 9.98 14.86
C HIS A 551 -15.36 9.91 15.03
N ASN A 552 -14.77 10.85 15.75
CA ASN A 552 -13.36 10.91 16.08
C ASN A 552 -13.21 10.69 17.59
N GLN A 553 -12.25 9.86 18.00
CA GLN A 553 -11.98 9.57 19.40
C GLN A 553 -10.49 9.33 19.62
N ALA A 554 -9.93 9.89 20.68
CA ALA A 554 -8.58 9.59 21.15
C ALA A 554 -8.59 9.09 22.58
N LEU A 555 -7.90 7.98 22.82
CA LEU A 555 -7.77 7.30 24.11
C LEU A 555 -6.30 7.26 24.50
N ILE A 556 -6.00 7.48 25.77
CA ILE A 556 -4.70 7.18 26.38
C ILE A 556 -4.85 5.97 27.28
N ARG A 557 -3.92 5.01 27.10
CA ARG A 557 -3.80 3.79 27.89
C ARG A 557 -2.46 3.79 28.61
N ARG A 558 -2.46 3.85 29.92
CA ARG A 558 -1.25 3.83 30.73
C ARG A 558 -0.80 2.40 30.99
N ILE A 559 0.48 2.10 30.75
CA ILE A 559 1.03 0.74 30.85
C ILE A 559 1.08 0.31 32.31
N GLU A 560 1.66 1.12 33.20
CA GLU A 560 1.87 0.77 34.60
C GLU A 560 0.58 0.56 35.39
N THR A 561 -0.41 1.42 35.17
CA THR A 561 -1.66 1.42 35.93
C THR A 561 -2.78 0.62 35.27
N ASN A 562 -2.56 0.15 34.03
CA ASN A 562 -3.60 -0.47 33.18
C ASN A 562 -4.88 0.39 33.08
N TYR A 563 -4.70 1.72 33.08
CA TYR A 563 -5.80 2.68 33.10
C TYR A 563 -6.01 3.28 31.71
N THR A 564 -7.28 3.35 31.28
CA THR A 564 -7.66 3.93 29.98
C THR A 564 -8.62 5.10 30.18
N GLN A 565 -8.37 6.21 29.51
CA GLN A 565 -9.24 7.37 29.51
C GLN A 565 -9.34 8.03 28.13
N PRO A 566 -10.52 8.59 27.78
CA PRO A 566 -10.64 9.43 26.60
C PRO A 566 -9.97 10.79 26.86
N THR A 567 -9.23 11.27 25.89
CA THR A 567 -8.57 12.59 25.96
C THR A 567 -9.24 13.62 25.06
N SER A 568 -9.77 13.16 23.94
CA SER A 568 -10.56 14.00 23.02
C SER A 568 -11.50 13.14 22.21
N GLY A 569 -12.49 13.78 21.63
CA GLY A 569 -13.39 13.13 20.70
C GLY A 569 -14.50 14.07 20.26
N THR A 570 -14.97 13.89 19.03
CA THR A 570 -16.01 14.72 18.44
C THR A 570 -16.85 13.90 17.48
N ASN A 571 -18.17 14.03 17.59
CA ASN A 571 -19.10 13.63 16.56
C ASN A 571 -19.40 14.84 15.69
N THR A 572 -19.10 14.75 14.40
CA THR A 572 -19.31 15.80 13.42
C THR A 572 -20.37 15.35 12.42
N PHE A 573 -21.40 16.16 12.25
CA PHE A 573 -22.43 15.98 11.24
C PHE A 573 -22.37 17.17 10.27
N ASN A 574 -22.24 16.89 8.97
CA ASN A 574 -22.19 17.91 7.93
C ASN A 574 -23.26 17.63 6.86
N ILE A 575 -23.93 18.71 6.43
CA ILE A 575 -24.75 18.74 5.23
C ILE A 575 -24.19 19.84 4.32
N ASN A 576 -23.84 19.48 3.10
CA ASN A 576 -23.40 20.41 2.07
C ASN A 576 -24.35 20.30 0.88
N PHE A 577 -24.92 21.40 0.46
CA PHE A 577 -25.74 21.48 -0.74
C PHE A 577 -25.18 22.56 -1.66
N SER A 578 -25.04 22.24 -2.94
CA SER A 578 -24.66 23.22 -3.95
C SER A 578 -25.47 23.06 -5.22
N ALA A 579 -25.80 24.20 -5.84
CA ALA A 579 -26.46 24.29 -7.12
C ALA A 579 -25.64 25.23 -8.02
N SER A 580 -25.19 24.76 -9.17
CA SER A 580 -24.40 25.54 -10.11
C SER A 580 -25.10 25.58 -11.48
N TYR A 581 -25.34 26.79 -11.99
CA TYR A 581 -25.99 27.02 -13.27
C TYR A 581 -25.11 27.88 -14.18
N ILE A 582 -24.87 27.39 -15.39
CA ILE A 582 -24.11 28.11 -16.42
C ILE A 582 -25.08 29.03 -17.14
N LEU A 583 -25.12 30.30 -16.77
CA LEU A 583 -25.99 31.32 -17.40
C LEU A 583 -25.54 31.67 -18.81
N SER A 584 -24.22 31.71 -19.07
CA SER A 584 -23.64 31.95 -20.36
C SER A 584 -22.24 31.35 -20.45
N LYS A 585 -21.60 31.38 -21.63
CA LYS A 585 -20.20 30.95 -21.80
C LYS A 585 -19.23 31.68 -20.86
N ARG A 586 -19.64 32.80 -20.27
CA ARG A 586 -18.81 33.68 -19.43
C ARG A 586 -19.29 33.80 -17.98
N LEU A 587 -20.55 33.45 -17.71
CA LEU A 587 -21.15 33.66 -16.40
C LEU A 587 -21.74 32.36 -15.84
N THR A 588 -21.22 31.95 -14.71
CA THR A 588 -21.74 30.85 -13.91
C THR A 588 -22.25 31.40 -12.58
N VAL A 589 -23.45 31.01 -12.18
CA VAL A 589 -24.03 31.32 -10.88
C VAL A 589 -24.05 30.05 -10.06
N ALA A 590 -23.56 30.10 -8.83
CA ALA A 590 -23.65 28.99 -7.89
C ALA A 590 -24.25 29.46 -6.56
N ALA A 591 -25.13 28.63 -6.01
CA ALA A 591 -25.66 28.75 -4.68
C ALA A 591 -25.08 27.62 -3.82
N TYR A 592 -24.80 27.91 -2.57
CA TYR A 592 -24.36 26.89 -1.62
C TYR A 592 -25.05 27.05 -0.26
N PHE A 593 -25.18 25.93 0.42
CA PHE A 593 -25.65 25.83 1.79
C PHE A 593 -24.82 24.77 2.51
N ASP A 594 -24.15 25.17 3.58
CA ASP A 594 -23.34 24.30 4.42
C ASP A 594 -23.83 24.38 5.85
N HIS A 595 -24.08 23.24 6.47
CA HIS A 595 -24.46 23.14 7.87
C HIS A 595 -23.60 22.09 8.56
N GLN A 596 -22.92 22.49 9.65
CA GLN A 596 -22.05 21.63 10.44
C GLN A 596 -22.44 21.67 11.91
N VAL A 597 -22.56 20.50 12.49
CA VAL A 597 -22.74 20.33 13.94
C VAL A 597 -21.60 19.51 14.49
N ASN A 598 -20.91 20.02 15.51
CA ASN A 598 -19.85 19.32 16.23
C ASN A 598 -20.32 19.08 17.67
N SER A 599 -20.34 17.83 18.09
CA SER A 599 -20.70 17.40 19.45
C SER A 599 -19.50 16.73 20.09
N PRO A 600 -18.80 17.36 21.04
CA PRO A 600 -17.65 16.76 21.71
C PRO A 600 -18.07 15.57 22.58
N ILE A 601 -17.22 14.56 22.63
CA ILE A 601 -17.40 13.37 23.50
C ILE A 601 -16.90 13.68 24.92
N VAL A 602 -15.81 14.47 25.00
CA VAL A 602 -15.25 14.95 26.28
C VAL A 602 -15.71 16.36 26.52
N THR A 603 -16.65 16.55 27.44
CA THR A 603 -17.33 17.83 27.67
C THR A 603 -16.63 18.73 28.69
N THR A 604 -15.56 18.27 29.34
CA THR A 604 -14.82 19.07 30.34
C THR A 604 -14.02 20.22 29.73
N SER A 605 -13.65 20.12 28.44
CA SER A 605 -12.81 21.11 27.75
C SER A 605 -13.39 21.63 26.44
N SER A 606 -14.57 21.14 26.02
CA SER A 606 -15.15 21.47 24.72
C SER A 606 -16.68 21.50 24.79
N TYR A 607 -17.28 22.40 24.01
CA TYR A 607 -18.74 22.60 23.95
C TYR A 607 -19.25 22.24 22.54
N PRO A 608 -20.54 21.83 22.43
CA PRO A 608 -21.17 21.65 21.13
C PRO A 608 -21.18 22.95 20.33
N THR A 609 -20.92 22.87 19.05
CA THR A 609 -20.95 23.98 18.12
C THR A 609 -21.82 23.67 16.91
N SER A 610 -22.56 24.64 16.42
CA SER A 610 -23.31 24.56 15.17
C SER A 610 -22.96 25.75 14.30
N SER A 611 -22.69 25.52 13.05
CA SER A 611 -22.39 26.57 12.08
C SER A 611 -23.22 26.35 10.82
N THR A 612 -23.80 27.43 10.31
CA THR A 612 -24.52 27.40 9.03
C THR A 612 -23.99 28.53 8.16
N SER A 613 -23.61 28.20 6.94
CA SER A 613 -23.22 29.18 5.92
C SER A 613 -24.03 28.95 4.63
N TYR A 614 -24.40 30.01 4.00
CA TYR A 614 -25.09 29.98 2.71
C TYR A 614 -24.73 31.22 1.89
N GLY A 615 -24.76 31.10 0.61
CA GLY A 615 -24.39 32.21 -0.26
C GLY A 615 -24.66 31.96 -1.73
N LEU A 616 -24.50 33.02 -2.49
CA LEU A 616 -24.54 33.03 -3.93
C LEU A 616 -23.21 33.55 -4.47
N SER A 617 -22.65 32.86 -5.45
CA SER A 617 -21.45 33.29 -6.15
C SER A 617 -21.73 33.49 -7.62
N PHE A 618 -21.15 34.56 -8.18
CA PHE A 618 -21.22 34.90 -9.60
C PHE A 618 -19.81 34.85 -10.15
N ASN A 619 -19.54 33.90 -11.02
CA ASN A 619 -18.22 33.73 -11.62
C ASN A 619 -18.25 34.23 -13.07
N LEU A 620 -17.63 35.38 -13.32
CA LEU A 620 -17.54 36.00 -14.64
C LEU A 620 -16.14 35.80 -15.21
N SER A 621 -16.04 35.05 -16.31
CA SER A 621 -14.79 34.90 -17.08
C SER A 621 -14.66 36.01 -18.09
N LEU A 622 -13.64 36.88 -17.94
CA LEU A 622 -13.32 37.98 -18.83
C LEU A 622 -12.32 37.59 -19.93
N ALA A 623 -12.17 36.28 -20.24
CA ALA A 623 -11.30 35.87 -21.33
C ALA A 623 -11.74 36.50 -22.67
N ARG A 624 -10.76 37.05 -23.39
CA ARG A 624 -10.91 37.63 -24.74
C ARG A 624 -11.32 36.58 -25.77
#